data_bdd545c514e92a72475fc8be95e672d8
#
_entry.id   bdd545c514e92a72475fc8be95e672d8
#
_cell.length_a   1.000
_cell.length_b   1.000
_cell.length_c   1.000
_cell.angle_alpha   90.00
_cell.angle_beta   90.00
_cell.angle_gamma   90.00
#
_symmetry.space_group_name_H-M   'P 1'
#
loop_
_entity.id
_entity.type
_entity.pdbx_description
1 polymer ?
#
loop_
_entity_poly.entity_id
_entity_poly.type
_entity_poly.pdbx_seq_one_letter_code
_entity_poly.pdbx_strand_id
1 'polypeptide(L)'
;MGKPNYIVIHHSATPDQETKDWAAITRFHTSFRQGGNIISPEKAAALRTAGVKGIESPWPYVGYNAGIEEIDGQIEFLTGHAIGLQGYHCKHANMNSQSIGICVVGNFDVVVPSMAKLNFLRDLCKSYIVNYKIPASNIIGHRDAGLMIGLDWRKGEFKTCPGKLFPLQTFKDYMTGKIASM
;
A
#
# COMPACT_ATOMS: atom_id res chain seq x y z
N MET A 1 -9.49 1.27 16.81
CA MET A 1 -8.19 1.91 16.52
C MET A 1 -8.19 3.36 16.97
N GLY A 2 -7.02 3.91 17.34
CA GLY A 2 -6.84 5.33 17.56
C GLY A 2 -6.91 6.13 16.24
N LYS A 3 -6.80 7.46 16.35
CA LYS A 3 -6.69 8.36 15.22
C LYS A 3 -5.40 8.06 14.42
N PRO A 4 -5.45 8.00 13.08
CA PRO A 4 -4.24 7.76 12.28
C PRO A 4 -3.26 8.94 12.42
N ASN A 5 -1.97 8.61 12.54
CA ASN A 5 -0.87 9.58 12.64
C ASN A 5 0.01 9.60 11.39
N TYR A 6 -0.14 8.60 10.51
CA TYR A 6 0.67 8.44 9.30
C TYR A 6 -0.21 8.18 8.07
N ILE A 7 0.34 8.48 6.91
CA ILE A 7 -0.13 7.98 5.61
C ILE A 7 0.99 7.11 5.04
N VAL A 8 0.70 5.86 4.73
CA VAL A 8 1.66 4.92 4.15
C VAL A 8 1.29 4.67 2.69
N ILE A 9 2.20 5.05 1.79
CA ILE A 9 2.04 4.85 0.35
C ILE A 9 2.60 3.47 -0.03
N HIS A 10 1.82 2.74 -0.82
CA HIS A 10 2.15 1.43 -1.37
C HIS A 10 2.02 1.42 -2.89
N HIS A 11 2.60 0.41 -3.53
CA HIS A 11 2.21 -0.03 -4.86
C HIS A 11 1.68 -1.48 -4.80
N SER A 12 0.92 -1.88 -5.83
CA SER A 12 0.45 -3.26 -5.96
C SER A 12 1.54 -4.22 -6.41
N ALA A 13 2.61 -3.70 -7.03
CA ALA A 13 3.67 -4.45 -7.70
C ALA A 13 3.15 -5.34 -8.85
N THR A 14 2.00 -4.99 -9.43
CA THR A 14 1.39 -5.63 -10.58
C THR A 14 1.38 -4.68 -11.77
N PRO A 15 1.38 -5.17 -13.03
CA PRO A 15 1.14 -4.33 -14.19
C PRO A 15 -0.19 -3.57 -14.03
N ASP A 16 -0.26 -2.39 -14.63
CA ASP A 16 -1.43 -1.52 -14.63
C ASP A 16 -1.90 -1.30 -16.07
N GLN A 17 -3.13 -0.79 -16.27
CA GLN A 17 -3.73 -0.32 -17.50
C GLN A 17 -4.59 -1.31 -18.32
N GLU A 18 -4.58 -2.61 -18.02
CA GLU A 18 -5.33 -3.57 -18.86
C GLU A 18 -6.64 -4.04 -18.20
N THR A 19 -6.71 -4.07 -16.87
CA THR A 19 -7.87 -4.56 -16.11
C THR A 19 -7.96 -3.86 -14.76
N LYS A 20 -9.18 -3.85 -14.17
CA LYS A 20 -9.38 -3.37 -12.79
C LYS A 20 -8.74 -4.32 -11.79
N ASP A 21 -7.51 -4.04 -11.46
CA ASP A 21 -6.69 -4.87 -10.56
C ASP A 21 -7.17 -4.84 -9.10
N TRP A 22 -7.99 -3.84 -8.73
CA TRP A 22 -8.48 -3.75 -7.36
C TRP A 22 -9.32 -4.95 -6.91
N ALA A 23 -10.14 -5.50 -7.81
CA ALA A 23 -10.88 -6.72 -7.53
C ALA A 23 -9.93 -7.92 -7.33
N ALA A 24 -8.86 -8.00 -8.12
CA ALA A 24 -7.82 -9.03 -7.99
C ALA A 24 -7.04 -8.87 -6.68
N ILE A 25 -6.67 -7.63 -6.31
CA ILE A 25 -6.00 -7.31 -5.05
C ILE A 25 -6.90 -7.69 -3.86
N THR A 26 -8.18 -7.31 -3.91
CA THR A 26 -9.15 -7.66 -2.87
C THR A 26 -9.29 -9.18 -2.73
N ARG A 27 -9.48 -9.89 -3.84
CA ARG A 27 -9.54 -11.35 -3.84
C ARG A 27 -8.27 -11.99 -3.28
N PHE A 28 -7.10 -11.48 -3.66
CA PHE A 28 -5.82 -11.96 -3.12
C PHE A 28 -5.75 -11.80 -1.60
N HIS A 29 -6.12 -10.64 -1.07
CA HIS A 29 -6.09 -10.36 0.36
C HIS A 29 -7.11 -11.19 1.16
N THR A 30 -8.27 -11.46 0.58
CA THR A 30 -9.38 -12.17 1.24
C THR A 30 -9.40 -13.68 0.96
N SER A 31 -8.31 -14.23 0.42
CA SER A 31 -8.17 -15.67 0.14
C SER A 31 -7.04 -16.30 0.97
N PHE A 32 -7.05 -17.63 1.11
CA PHE A 32 -5.89 -18.37 1.57
C PHE A 32 -4.76 -18.27 0.55
N ARG A 33 -3.54 -18.11 1.03
CA ARG A 33 -2.36 -17.91 0.18
C ARG A 33 -1.19 -18.76 0.65
N GLN A 34 -0.36 -19.18 -0.31
CA GLN A 34 0.93 -19.82 -0.08
C GLN A 34 1.92 -19.37 -1.14
N GLY A 35 3.07 -18.86 -0.72
CA GLY A 35 4.12 -18.43 -1.65
C GLY A 35 3.64 -17.40 -2.69
N GLY A 36 2.73 -16.49 -2.30
CA GLY A 36 2.15 -15.48 -3.19
C GLY A 36 1.03 -15.96 -4.11
N ASN A 37 0.60 -17.23 -4.00
CA ASN A 37 -0.49 -17.79 -4.80
C ASN A 37 -1.76 -17.99 -3.96
N ILE A 38 -2.93 -17.75 -4.56
CA ILE A 38 -4.21 -18.10 -3.95
C ILE A 38 -4.36 -19.63 -4.00
N ILE A 39 -4.78 -20.19 -2.86
CA ILE A 39 -5.09 -21.62 -2.72
C ILE A 39 -6.50 -21.80 -2.16
N SER A 40 -7.10 -22.99 -2.38
CA SER A 40 -8.42 -23.29 -1.83
C SER A 40 -8.36 -23.51 -0.30
N PRO A 41 -9.49 -23.35 0.41
CA PRO A 41 -9.58 -23.65 1.84
C PRO A 41 -9.19 -25.09 2.17
N GLU A 42 -9.61 -26.07 1.33
CA GLU A 42 -9.30 -27.48 1.49
C GLU A 42 -7.79 -27.73 1.37
N LYS A 43 -7.14 -27.12 0.36
CA LYS A 43 -5.68 -27.19 0.19
C LYS A 43 -4.96 -26.57 1.37
N ALA A 44 -5.42 -25.41 1.86
CA ALA A 44 -4.86 -24.75 3.03
C ALA A 44 -4.94 -25.65 4.28
N ALA A 45 -6.08 -26.30 4.49
CA ALA A 45 -6.28 -27.24 5.60
C ALA A 45 -5.35 -28.44 5.49
N ALA A 46 -5.28 -29.08 4.32
CA ALA A 46 -4.40 -30.24 4.07
C ALA A 46 -2.92 -29.89 4.32
N LEU A 47 -2.46 -28.74 3.80
CA LEU A 47 -1.09 -28.29 3.97
C LEU A 47 -0.75 -28.01 5.45
N ARG A 48 -1.67 -27.41 6.21
CA ARG A 48 -1.50 -27.17 7.66
C ARG A 48 -1.41 -28.49 8.43
N THR A 49 -2.28 -29.47 8.11
CA THR A 49 -2.23 -30.80 8.71
C THR A 49 -0.92 -31.51 8.41
N ALA A 50 -0.35 -31.31 7.23
CA ALA A 50 0.97 -31.81 6.83
C ALA A 50 2.16 -31.03 7.43
N GLY A 51 1.91 -30.02 8.29
CA GLY A 51 2.96 -29.24 8.94
C GLY A 51 3.65 -28.20 8.04
N VAL A 52 3.09 -27.90 6.86
CA VAL A 52 3.64 -26.91 5.93
C VAL A 52 3.47 -25.51 6.52
N LYS A 53 4.56 -24.75 6.60
CA LYS A 53 4.58 -23.38 7.09
C LYS A 53 4.28 -22.37 5.95
N GLY A 54 3.99 -21.11 6.34
CA GLY A 54 3.78 -20.03 5.37
C GLY A 54 2.40 -20.02 4.71
N ILE A 55 1.41 -20.72 5.29
CA ILE A 55 0.01 -20.66 4.85
C ILE A 55 -0.63 -19.43 5.49
N GLU A 56 -0.88 -18.41 4.67
CA GLU A 56 -1.54 -17.17 5.08
C GLU A 56 -3.06 -17.34 5.06
N SER A 57 -3.71 -16.90 6.14
CA SER A 57 -5.18 -16.87 6.23
C SER A 57 -5.76 -15.68 5.46
N PRO A 58 -7.02 -15.78 4.99
CA PRO A 58 -7.75 -14.63 4.47
C PRO A 58 -7.77 -13.47 5.47
N TRP A 59 -7.60 -12.26 4.98
CA TRP A 59 -7.94 -11.06 5.76
C TRP A 59 -9.44 -10.79 5.65
N PRO A 60 -10.06 -10.11 6.62
CA PRO A 60 -11.49 -9.84 6.58
C PRO A 60 -11.90 -8.88 5.46
N TYR A 61 -10.95 -8.12 4.93
CA TYR A 61 -11.14 -7.14 3.85
C TYR A 61 -9.79 -6.83 3.16
N VAL A 62 -9.82 -6.03 2.10
CA VAL A 62 -8.60 -5.54 1.45
C VAL A 62 -7.73 -4.78 2.45
N GLY A 63 -6.42 -4.99 2.43
CA GLY A 63 -5.49 -4.48 3.44
C GLY A 63 -5.34 -2.96 3.49
N TYR A 64 -5.75 -2.25 2.43
CA TYR A 64 -5.61 -0.80 2.28
C TYR A 64 -6.90 -0.05 2.60
N ASN A 65 -6.80 1.24 2.95
CA ASN A 65 -7.96 2.12 3.13
C ASN A 65 -8.43 2.74 1.81
N ALA A 66 -7.51 2.93 0.87
CA ALA A 66 -7.78 3.49 -0.45
C ALA A 66 -6.87 2.89 -1.51
N GLY A 67 -7.34 2.91 -2.75
CA GLY A 67 -6.56 2.60 -3.94
C GLY A 67 -6.68 3.69 -4.98
N ILE A 68 -5.68 3.79 -5.86
CA ILE A 68 -5.64 4.66 -7.02
C ILE A 68 -5.23 3.81 -8.21
N GLU A 69 -6.08 3.72 -9.21
CA GLU A 69 -5.85 2.95 -10.43
C GLU A 69 -6.03 3.87 -11.64
N GLU A 70 -5.29 3.62 -12.71
CA GLU A 70 -5.45 4.33 -13.97
C GLU A 70 -5.90 3.34 -15.03
N ILE A 71 -7.09 3.57 -15.60
CA ILE A 71 -7.71 2.72 -16.62
C ILE A 71 -8.04 3.60 -17.80
N ASP A 72 -7.54 3.27 -18.97
CA ASP A 72 -7.76 4.05 -20.21
C ASP A 72 -7.47 5.54 -20.05
N GLY A 73 -6.40 5.87 -19.29
CA GLY A 73 -5.99 7.24 -19.01
C GLY A 73 -6.86 7.98 -17.99
N GLN A 74 -7.84 7.34 -17.40
CA GLN A 74 -8.68 7.90 -16.35
C GLN A 74 -8.27 7.38 -14.97
N ILE A 75 -8.22 8.27 -13.98
CA ILE A 75 -7.94 7.90 -12.60
C ILE A 75 -9.22 7.46 -11.92
N GLU A 76 -9.19 6.24 -11.37
CA GLU A 76 -10.25 5.71 -10.51
C GLU A 76 -9.80 5.74 -9.05
N PHE A 77 -10.66 6.28 -8.19
CA PHE A 77 -10.54 6.13 -6.74
C PHE A 77 -11.22 4.85 -6.29
N LEU A 78 -10.48 4.03 -5.55
CA LEU A 78 -10.93 2.70 -5.13
C LEU A 78 -11.06 2.68 -3.61
N THR A 79 -12.26 2.39 -3.13
CA THR A 79 -12.55 2.33 -1.70
C THR A 79 -12.03 1.01 -1.11
N GLY A 80 -11.20 1.13 -0.08
CA GLY A 80 -10.75 0.01 0.74
C GLY A 80 -11.59 -0.17 2.01
N HIS A 81 -10.96 -0.65 3.08
CA HIS A 81 -11.63 -0.75 4.37
C HIS A 81 -11.73 0.62 5.08
N ALA A 82 -12.71 0.76 5.97
CA ALA A 82 -12.94 2.01 6.68
C ALA A 82 -11.73 2.43 7.53
N ILE A 83 -11.42 3.72 7.53
CA ILE A 83 -10.41 4.31 8.43
C ILE A 83 -10.93 4.16 9.86
N GLY A 84 -10.06 3.66 10.76
CA GLY A 84 -10.45 3.30 12.13
C GLY A 84 -10.55 1.80 12.37
N LEU A 85 -10.66 0.98 11.31
CA LEU A 85 -10.46 -0.46 11.41
C LEU A 85 -8.97 -0.82 11.33
N GLN A 86 -8.63 -2.00 11.86
CA GLN A 86 -7.26 -2.53 11.79
C GLN A 86 -6.82 -2.70 10.32
N GLY A 87 -5.73 -2.06 9.94
CA GLY A 87 -5.12 -2.26 8.62
C GLY A 87 -4.37 -3.58 8.49
N TYR A 88 -4.14 -4.01 7.25
CA TYR A 88 -3.32 -5.19 6.93
C TYR A 88 -2.28 -4.88 5.85
N HIS A 89 -1.89 -3.60 5.72
CA HIS A 89 -0.97 -3.14 4.68
C HIS A 89 0.50 -3.04 5.14
N CYS A 90 0.75 -2.76 6.42
CA CYS A 90 2.11 -2.61 6.95
C CYS A 90 2.16 -2.94 8.44
N LYS A 91 2.62 -4.15 8.78
CA LYS A 91 2.76 -4.58 10.19
C LYS A 91 3.93 -3.93 10.93
N HIS A 92 4.94 -3.45 10.18
CA HIS A 92 6.16 -2.90 10.72
C HIS A 92 5.93 -1.51 11.32
N ALA A 93 6.71 -1.17 12.33
CA ALA A 93 6.55 0.08 13.09
C ALA A 93 5.09 0.36 13.51
N ASN A 94 4.29 -0.68 13.73
CA ASN A 94 2.86 -0.61 14.12
C ASN A 94 1.96 0.18 13.13
N MET A 95 2.35 0.28 11.84
CA MET A 95 1.64 1.10 10.87
C MET A 95 0.21 0.61 10.58
N ASN A 96 -0.08 -0.69 10.69
CA ASN A 96 -1.45 -1.20 10.56
C ASN A 96 -2.45 -0.57 11.53
N SER A 97 -1.99 -0.11 12.69
CA SER A 97 -2.84 0.43 13.76
C SER A 97 -2.87 1.96 13.80
N GLN A 98 -1.93 2.64 13.15
CA GLN A 98 -1.76 4.09 13.30
C GLN A 98 -1.65 4.84 11.97
N SER A 99 -1.92 4.20 10.84
CA SER A 99 -1.83 4.87 9.56
C SER A 99 -3.00 4.58 8.63
N ILE A 100 -3.14 5.44 7.62
CA ILE A 100 -3.96 5.24 6.44
C ILE A 100 -3.08 4.65 5.36
N GLY A 101 -3.41 3.45 4.88
CA GLY A 101 -2.72 2.79 3.78
C GLY A 101 -3.33 3.14 2.43
N ILE A 102 -2.55 3.71 1.52
CA ILE A 102 -2.96 4.00 0.14
C ILE A 102 -2.16 3.12 -0.82
N CYS A 103 -2.85 2.34 -1.66
CA CYS A 103 -2.24 1.55 -2.71
C CYS A 103 -2.37 2.28 -4.06
N VAL A 104 -1.25 2.62 -4.67
CA VAL A 104 -1.22 3.08 -6.08
C VAL A 104 -0.99 1.84 -6.94
N VAL A 105 -1.97 1.49 -7.78
CA VAL A 105 -1.88 0.31 -8.65
C VAL A 105 -0.80 0.53 -9.70
N GLY A 106 0.08 -0.45 -9.84
CA GLY A 106 1.23 -0.42 -10.74
C GLY A 106 2.48 -1.07 -10.14
N ASN A 107 3.46 -1.35 -10.98
CA ASN A 107 4.77 -1.85 -10.55
C ASN A 107 5.84 -0.76 -10.70
N PHE A 108 6.01 0.05 -9.67
CA PHE A 108 6.96 1.16 -9.67
C PHE A 108 8.41 0.74 -9.30
N ASP A 109 8.70 -0.53 -9.35
CA ASP A 109 10.08 -1.01 -9.45
C ASP A 109 10.60 -0.99 -10.90
N VAL A 110 9.68 -0.98 -11.89
CA VAL A 110 10.02 -1.08 -13.33
C VAL A 110 9.50 0.10 -14.17
N VAL A 111 8.45 0.80 -13.70
CA VAL A 111 7.91 1.99 -14.39
C VAL A 111 7.75 3.16 -13.41
N VAL A 112 7.81 4.39 -13.92
CA VAL A 112 7.49 5.60 -13.13
C VAL A 112 5.97 5.77 -13.09
N PRO A 113 5.35 6.13 -11.94
CA PRO A 113 3.93 6.46 -11.90
C PRO A 113 3.62 7.67 -12.79
N SER A 114 2.46 7.67 -13.44
CA SER A 114 2.00 8.81 -14.23
C SER A 114 1.80 10.05 -13.35
N MET A 115 1.90 11.23 -13.97
CA MET A 115 1.60 12.49 -13.27
C MET A 115 0.14 12.56 -12.82
N ALA A 116 -0.78 11.91 -13.55
CA ALA A 116 -2.18 11.81 -13.16
C ALA A 116 -2.33 11.09 -11.82
N LYS A 117 -1.67 9.93 -11.65
CA LYS A 117 -1.63 9.19 -10.37
C LYS A 117 -1.02 10.02 -9.25
N LEU A 118 0.12 10.68 -9.51
CA LEU A 118 0.81 11.49 -8.49
C LEU A 118 -0.04 12.70 -8.07
N ASN A 119 -0.70 13.38 -9.00
CA ASN A 119 -1.58 14.49 -8.71
C ASN A 119 -2.79 14.04 -7.87
N PHE A 120 -3.43 12.93 -8.25
CA PHE A 120 -4.55 12.40 -7.49
C PHE A 120 -4.11 11.95 -6.08
N LEU A 121 -2.99 11.26 -5.96
CA LEU A 121 -2.42 10.86 -4.68
C LEU A 121 -2.13 12.07 -3.78
N ARG A 122 -1.58 13.15 -4.36
CA ARG A 122 -1.34 14.42 -3.67
C ARG A 122 -2.63 14.97 -3.06
N ASP A 123 -3.69 15.06 -3.86
CA ASP A 123 -4.95 15.67 -3.44
C ASP A 123 -5.66 14.79 -2.41
N LEU A 124 -5.58 13.47 -2.55
CA LEU A 124 -6.04 12.51 -1.55
C LEU A 124 -5.28 12.64 -0.23
N CYS A 125 -3.95 12.73 -0.29
CA CYS A 125 -3.13 12.95 0.91
C CYS A 125 -3.47 14.28 1.59
N LYS A 126 -3.65 15.38 0.84
CA LYS A 126 -4.08 16.67 1.40
C LYS A 126 -5.42 16.56 2.12
N SER A 127 -6.38 15.85 1.54
CA SER A 127 -7.68 15.60 2.19
C SER A 127 -7.50 14.86 3.52
N TYR A 128 -6.70 13.80 3.56
CA TYR A 128 -6.46 13.05 4.80
C TYR A 128 -5.68 13.85 5.84
N ILE A 129 -4.70 14.66 5.43
CA ILE A 129 -3.97 15.59 6.32
C ILE A 129 -4.96 16.51 7.03
N VAL A 130 -5.85 17.15 6.29
CA VAL A 130 -6.84 18.09 6.85
C VAL A 130 -7.84 17.37 7.76
N ASN A 131 -8.46 16.30 7.27
CA ASN A 131 -9.54 15.61 7.97
C ASN A 131 -9.07 14.89 9.23
N TYR A 132 -7.86 14.33 9.20
CA TYR A 132 -7.31 13.55 10.33
C TYR A 132 -6.21 14.28 11.09
N LYS A 133 -5.86 15.52 10.69
CA LYS A 133 -4.79 16.34 11.29
C LYS A 133 -3.46 15.57 11.34
N ILE A 134 -3.11 14.88 10.25
CA ILE A 134 -1.86 14.14 10.10
C ILE A 134 -0.78 15.15 9.68
N PRO A 135 0.39 15.22 10.32
CA PRO A 135 1.48 16.06 9.83
C PRO A 135 1.92 15.64 8.42
N ALA A 136 2.15 16.59 7.52
CA ALA A 136 2.62 16.27 6.15
C ALA A 136 3.96 15.50 6.15
N SER A 137 4.81 15.72 7.17
CA SER A 137 6.04 14.96 7.39
C SER A 137 5.83 13.46 7.66
N ASN A 138 4.62 13.08 8.06
CA ASN A 138 4.25 11.70 8.36
C ASN A 138 3.67 10.94 7.14
N ILE A 139 3.84 11.51 5.94
CA ILE A 139 3.67 10.74 4.69
C ILE A 139 4.95 9.93 4.48
N ILE A 140 4.80 8.61 4.42
CA ILE A 140 5.91 7.67 4.25
C ILE A 140 5.60 6.62 3.19
N GLY A 141 6.62 6.00 2.61
CA GLY A 141 6.45 4.75 1.87
C GLY A 141 6.53 3.53 2.79
N HIS A 142 6.04 2.39 2.34
CA HIS A 142 6.19 1.14 3.09
C HIS A 142 7.66 0.85 3.44
N ARG A 143 8.60 1.14 2.52
CA ARG A 143 10.04 1.00 2.75
C ARG A 143 10.57 1.85 3.90
N ASP A 144 9.96 3.02 4.16
CA ASP A 144 10.37 3.89 5.26
C ASP A 144 10.00 3.28 6.63
N ALA A 145 8.90 2.50 6.69
CA ALA A 145 8.56 1.75 7.90
C ALA A 145 9.60 0.66 8.22
N GLY A 146 10.27 0.11 7.20
CA GLY A 146 11.43 -0.77 7.38
C GLY A 146 12.59 -0.03 8.04
N LEU A 147 12.92 1.16 7.54
CA LEU A 147 14.00 2.00 8.11
C LEU A 147 13.73 2.36 9.58
N MET A 148 12.48 2.58 9.98
CA MET A 148 12.10 2.85 11.36
C MET A 148 12.43 1.71 12.33
N ILE A 149 12.58 0.49 11.82
CA ILE A 149 12.93 -0.70 12.62
C ILE A 149 14.32 -1.26 12.28
N GLY A 150 15.16 -0.44 11.63
CA GLY A 150 16.54 -0.79 11.31
C GLY A 150 16.75 -1.69 10.10
N LEU A 151 15.74 -1.90 9.25
CA LEU A 151 15.84 -2.69 8.02
C LEU A 151 15.97 -1.78 6.80
N ASP A 152 17.08 -1.87 6.09
CA ASP A 152 17.39 -1.03 4.94
C ASP A 152 17.04 -1.73 3.62
N TRP A 153 15.99 -1.25 2.94
CA TRP A 153 15.56 -1.75 1.64
C TRP A 153 16.64 -1.64 0.54
N ARG A 154 17.56 -0.67 0.65
CA ARG A 154 18.67 -0.48 -0.29
C ARG A 154 19.70 -1.60 -0.21
N LYS A 155 19.80 -2.25 0.95
CA LYS A 155 20.64 -3.43 1.21
C LYS A 155 19.91 -4.75 0.95
N GLY A 156 18.65 -4.71 0.47
CA GLY A 156 17.82 -5.90 0.29
C GLY A 156 17.24 -6.49 1.57
N GLU A 157 17.35 -5.79 2.70
CA GLU A 157 16.84 -6.24 4.01
C GLU A 157 15.33 -6.02 4.15
N PHE A 158 14.75 -5.21 3.26
CA PHE A 158 13.34 -4.88 3.28
C PHE A 158 12.77 -4.65 1.87
N LYS A 159 11.43 -4.50 1.79
CA LYS A 159 10.71 -4.26 0.53
C LYS A 159 11.03 -2.89 -0.06
N THR A 160 11.02 -2.79 -1.38
CA THR A 160 11.18 -1.53 -2.14
C THR A 160 9.93 -0.64 -2.14
N CYS A 161 8.76 -1.20 -1.80
CA CYS A 161 7.44 -0.55 -1.86
C CYS A 161 7.47 0.87 -1.25
N PRO A 162 6.98 1.89 -1.95
CA PRO A 162 6.11 1.88 -3.14
C PRO A 162 6.83 1.72 -4.49
N GLY A 163 8.06 1.24 -4.52
CA GLY A 163 8.85 0.97 -5.72
C GLY A 163 10.06 1.88 -5.85
N LYS A 164 11.12 1.37 -6.51
CA LYS A 164 12.40 2.08 -6.67
C LYS A 164 12.26 3.35 -7.50
N LEU A 165 11.40 3.33 -8.52
CA LEU A 165 11.14 4.45 -9.43
C LEU A 165 10.03 5.38 -8.95
N PHE A 166 9.36 5.05 -7.82
CA PHE A 166 8.39 5.96 -7.22
C PHE A 166 9.12 7.19 -6.65
N PRO A 167 8.79 8.43 -7.06
CA PRO A 167 9.49 9.65 -6.66
C PRO A 167 9.11 10.08 -5.22
N LEU A 168 9.25 9.17 -4.25
CA LEU A 168 8.75 9.33 -2.89
C LEU A 168 9.36 10.55 -2.19
N GLN A 169 10.67 10.81 -2.36
CA GLN A 169 11.29 11.94 -1.70
C GLN A 169 10.81 13.27 -2.28
N THR A 170 10.73 13.39 -3.61
CA THR A 170 10.18 14.57 -4.30
C THR A 170 8.73 14.80 -3.88
N PHE A 171 7.92 13.74 -3.82
CA PHE A 171 6.54 13.81 -3.35
C PHE A 171 6.46 14.34 -1.91
N LYS A 172 7.28 13.82 -0.98
CA LYS A 172 7.36 14.27 0.41
C LYS A 172 7.81 15.73 0.52
N ASP A 173 8.79 16.13 -0.27
CA ASP A 173 9.32 17.51 -0.27
C ASP A 173 8.27 18.50 -0.79
N TYR A 174 7.49 18.12 -1.81
CA TYR A 174 6.33 18.88 -2.25
C TYR A 174 5.26 18.99 -1.15
N MET A 175 4.87 17.87 -0.54
CA MET A 175 3.82 17.83 0.50
C MET A 175 4.19 18.62 1.75
N THR A 176 5.48 18.75 2.04
CA THR A 176 6.00 19.54 3.18
C THR A 176 6.35 20.99 2.81
N GLY A 177 6.12 21.41 1.56
CA GLY A 177 6.36 22.78 1.10
C GLY A 177 7.85 23.12 0.88
N LYS A 178 8.74 22.14 0.80
CA LYS A 178 10.16 22.35 0.49
C LYS A 178 10.42 22.66 -0.99
N ILE A 179 9.53 22.21 -1.88
CA ILE A 179 9.54 22.50 -3.31
C ILE A 179 8.15 22.97 -3.76
N ALA A 180 8.08 23.82 -4.77
CA ALA A 180 6.82 24.43 -5.23
C ALA A 180 6.04 23.53 -6.22
N SER A 181 6.71 22.61 -6.91
CA SER A 181 6.10 21.71 -7.90
C SER A 181 6.79 20.34 -7.90
N MET A 182 6.06 19.31 -8.37
CA MET A 182 6.61 17.97 -8.59
C MET A 182 7.03 17.79 -10.05
#